data_754ad266ebe0043b25229ba753c54e7f
#
_entry.id   754ad266ebe0043b25229ba753c54e7f
#
_cell.length_a   1.000
_cell.length_b   1.000
_cell.length_c   1.000
_cell.angle_alpha   90.00
_cell.angle_beta   90.00
_cell.angle_gamma   90.00
#
_symmetry.space_group_name_H-M   'P 1'
#
loop_
_entity.id
_entity.type
_entity.pdbx_description
1 polymer ?
#
loop_
_entity_poly.entity_id
_entity_poly.type
_entity_poly.pdbx_seq_one_letter_code
_entity_poly.pdbx_strand_id
1 'polypeptide(L)'
;MEAMDLPCIARLRNGKSATLALAEASDSAELLKFYRAMSEEDRLVLKDDVTTAEWLDGFLEALRQGEAISVVGKLDGEIRGEATLYRTLHGWARHVGEIRLNVDRSARGQGLGLELAHPLVKLAIDRGIDKLVAHMVDSQVAAKRTFEKLGFHKEAELPGHVKDIHGKKHDLLIYANDVSHIWSAMEAMLGDFRPDRATR
;
A
#
# COMPACT_ATOMS: atom_id res chain seq x y z
N MET A 1 8.12 -0.75 21.46
CA MET A 1 7.43 -0.91 20.17
C MET A 1 7.92 -2.23 19.59
N GLU A 2 7.14 -3.32 19.75
CA GLU A 2 7.57 -4.63 19.24
C GLU A 2 7.56 -4.59 17.71
N ALA A 3 8.66 -5.05 17.13
CA ALA A 3 8.77 -5.21 15.70
C ALA A 3 7.73 -6.25 15.25
N MET A 4 6.89 -5.90 14.30
CA MET A 4 6.13 -6.91 13.58
C MET A 4 7.12 -7.54 12.59
N ASP A 5 7.73 -8.66 13.01
CA ASP A 5 8.67 -9.39 12.18
C ASP A 5 7.92 -9.98 10.98
N LEU A 6 8.37 -9.67 9.78
CA LEU A 6 7.91 -10.32 8.57
C LEU A 6 8.81 -11.55 8.28
N PRO A 7 8.25 -12.69 7.86
CA PRO A 7 6.82 -12.91 7.60
C PRO A 7 5.99 -13.11 8.87
N CYS A 8 4.72 -12.66 8.83
CA CYS A 8 3.78 -12.83 9.94
C CYS A 8 2.37 -13.22 9.45
N ILE A 9 1.52 -13.62 10.39
CA ILE A 9 0.12 -13.96 10.11
C ILE A 9 -0.78 -12.85 10.64
N ALA A 10 -1.57 -12.27 9.75
CA ALA A 10 -2.59 -11.29 10.07
C ALA A 10 -3.98 -11.94 10.10
N ARG A 11 -4.79 -11.63 11.10
CA ARG A 11 -6.17 -12.11 11.20
C ARG A 11 -7.11 -11.07 10.59
N LEU A 12 -7.87 -11.47 9.58
CA LEU A 12 -8.82 -10.61 8.89
C LEU A 12 -10.18 -10.57 9.60
N ARG A 13 -10.98 -9.54 9.31
CA ARG A 13 -12.32 -9.34 9.92
C ARG A 13 -13.29 -10.48 9.70
N ASN A 14 -13.15 -11.23 8.62
CA ASN A 14 -13.97 -12.40 8.30
C ASN A 14 -13.48 -13.71 9.00
N GLY A 15 -12.48 -13.62 9.87
CA GLY A 15 -11.88 -14.76 10.57
C GLY A 15 -10.82 -15.52 9.78
N LYS A 16 -10.62 -15.20 8.49
CA LYS A 16 -9.51 -15.77 7.69
C LYS A 16 -8.17 -15.20 8.13
N SER A 17 -7.10 -15.92 7.83
CA SER A 17 -5.72 -15.47 8.05
C SER A 17 -5.05 -15.15 6.73
N ALA A 18 -4.27 -14.08 6.71
CA ALA A 18 -3.38 -13.73 5.61
C ALA A 18 -1.92 -13.86 6.08
N THR A 19 -1.06 -14.42 5.24
CA THR A 19 0.39 -14.36 5.44
C THR A 19 0.91 -13.07 4.83
N LEU A 20 1.58 -12.26 5.63
CA LEU A 20 2.25 -11.04 5.19
C LEU A 20 3.75 -11.28 5.10
N ALA A 21 4.37 -10.91 4.00
CA ALA A 21 5.81 -11.03 3.79
C ALA A 21 6.34 -9.87 2.96
N LEU A 22 7.65 -9.60 3.05
CA LEU A 22 8.31 -8.73 2.08
C LEU A 22 8.24 -9.38 0.70
N ALA A 23 7.95 -8.57 -0.32
CA ALA A 23 8.00 -9.02 -1.70
C ALA A 23 9.45 -9.30 -2.12
N GLU A 24 9.67 -10.42 -2.76
CA GLU A 24 10.97 -10.85 -3.27
C GLU A 24 10.92 -11.13 -4.78
N ALA A 25 12.09 -11.27 -5.40
CA ALA A 25 12.16 -11.60 -6.82
C ALA A 25 11.48 -12.95 -7.15
N SER A 26 11.42 -13.88 -6.20
CA SER A 26 10.71 -15.15 -6.30
C SER A 26 9.18 -14.99 -6.44
N ASP A 27 8.61 -13.86 -6.00
CA ASP A 27 7.18 -13.56 -6.11
C ASP A 27 6.78 -12.97 -7.48
N SER A 28 7.74 -12.77 -8.39
CA SER A 28 7.55 -12.05 -9.67
C SER A 28 6.38 -12.59 -10.51
N ALA A 29 6.31 -13.88 -10.70
CA ALA A 29 5.23 -14.52 -11.49
C ALA A 29 3.87 -14.35 -10.82
N GLU A 30 3.81 -14.44 -9.49
CA GLU A 30 2.59 -14.32 -8.70
C GLU A 30 2.13 -12.86 -8.61
N LEU A 31 3.05 -11.90 -8.48
CA LEU A 31 2.77 -10.47 -8.56
C LEU A 31 2.18 -10.09 -9.92
N LEU A 32 2.79 -10.55 -11.01
CA LEU A 32 2.28 -10.29 -12.36
C LEU A 32 0.89 -10.90 -12.57
N LYS A 33 0.65 -12.13 -12.05
CA LYS A 33 -0.67 -12.76 -12.05
C LYS A 33 -1.69 -11.91 -11.28
N PHE A 34 -1.32 -11.43 -10.09
CA PHE A 34 -2.15 -10.57 -9.25
C PHE A 34 -2.56 -9.28 -9.98
N TYR A 35 -1.61 -8.56 -10.57
CA TYR A 35 -1.89 -7.32 -11.28
C TYR A 35 -2.70 -7.53 -12.56
N ARG A 36 -2.44 -8.60 -13.31
CA ARG A 36 -3.23 -8.95 -14.52
C ARG A 36 -4.66 -9.36 -14.19
N ALA A 37 -4.90 -9.92 -13.01
CA ALA A 37 -6.23 -10.27 -12.54
C ALA A 37 -7.07 -9.08 -12.06
N MET A 38 -6.46 -7.90 -11.86
CA MET A 38 -7.18 -6.68 -11.51
C MET A 38 -8.15 -6.29 -12.63
N SER A 39 -9.32 -5.79 -12.25
CA SER A 39 -10.28 -5.29 -13.24
C SER A 39 -9.70 -4.10 -14.02
N GLU A 40 -10.18 -3.93 -15.25
CA GLU A 40 -9.81 -2.77 -16.07
C GLU A 40 -10.07 -1.45 -15.32
N GLU A 41 -11.24 -1.34 -14.68
CA GLU A 41 -11.62 -0.19 -13.88
C GLU A 41 -10.61 0.13 -12.76
N ASP A 42 -10.08 -0.89 -12.07
CA ASP A 42 -9.05 -0.69 -11.06
C ASP A 42 -7.71 -0.29 -11.67
N ARG A 43 -7.39 -0.78 -12.88
CA ARG A 43 -6.14 -0.46 -13.60
C ARG A 43 -6.14 0.91 -14.26
N LEU A 44 -7.30 1.43 -14.68
CA LEU A 44 -7.44 2.76 -15.31
C LEU A 44 -6.81 3.90 -14.51
N VAL A 45 -6.73 3.73 -13.21
CA VAL A 45 -6.30 4.78 -12.27
C VAL A 45 -4.96 4.46 -11.60
N LEU A 46 -4.24 3.44 -12.09
CA LEU A 46 -2.87 3.17 -11.68
C LEU A 46 -1.90 4.09 -12.43
N LYS A 47 -0.79 4.45 -11.78
CA LYS A 47 0.23 5.33 -12.37
C LYS A 47 0.95 4.70 -13.56
N ASP A 48 1.08 3.38 -13.52
CA ASP A 48 1.90 2.59 -14.44
C ASP A 48 1.08 1.45 -15.03
N ASP A 49 1.46 0.95 -16.19
CA ASP A 49 0.91 -0.30 -16.72
C ASP A 49 1.55 -1.50 -16.01
N VAL A 50 0.98 -1.85 -14.88
CA VAL A 50 1.45 -2.94 -14.00
C VAL A 50 1.30 -4.34 -14.60
N THR A 51 0.72 -4.47 -15.80
CA THR A 51 0.46 -5.77 -16.45
C THR A 51 1.61 -6.24 -17.34
N THR A 52 2.62 -5.40 -17.53
CA THR A 52 3.76 -5.66 -18.42
C THR A 52 4.94 -6.28 -17.66
N ALA A 53 5.73 -7.08 -18.38
CA ALA A 53 6.98 -7.62 -17.83
C ALA A 53 8.01 -6.49 -17.58
N GLU A 54 8.04 -5.49 -18.46
CA GLU A 54 8.94 -4.35 -18.34
C GLU A 54 8.70 -3.54 -17.05
N TRP A 55 7.42 -3.30 -16.70
CA TRP A 55 7.09 -2.68 -15.42
C TRP A 55 7.56 -3.55 -14.24
N LEU A 56 7.33 -4.87 -14.31
CA LEU A 56 7.73 -5.79 -13.25
C LEU A 56 9.25 -5.79 -13.05
N ASP A 57 10.02 -5.82 -14.13
CA ASP A 57 11.49 -5.78 -14.08
C ASP A 57 11.98 -4.48 -13.41
N GLY A 58 11.38 -3.34 -13.75
CA GLY A 58 11.66 -2.05 -13.11
C GLY A 58 11.29 -2.04 -11.62
N PHE A 59 10.15 -2.65 -11.27
CA PHE A 59 9.71 -2.78 -9.87
C PHE A 59 10.67 -3.65 -9.05
N LEU A 60 11.08 -4.80 -9.57
CA LEU A 60 12.04 -5.68 -8.90
C LEU A 60 13.41 -5.01 -8.74
N GLU A 61 13.84 -4.22 -9.73
CA GLU A 61 15.07 -3.43 -9.62
C GLU A 61 14.95 -2.36 -8.53
N ALA A 62 13.82 -1.65 -8.42
CA ALA A 62 13.57 -0.69 -7.36
C ALA A 62 13.58 -1.34 -5.96
N LEU A 63 13.04 -2.57 -5.83
CA LEU A 63 13.15 -3.34 -4.59
C LEU A 63 14.62 -3.66 -4.27
N ARG A 64 15.40 -4.11 -5.26
CA ARG A 64 16.81 -4.45 -5.09
C ARG A 64 17.67 -3.26 -4.69
N GLN A 65 17.39 -2.09 -5.25
CA GLN A 65 18.10 -0.84 -4.93
C GLN A 65 17.62 -0.19 -3.62
N GLY A 66 16.53 -0.69 -3.04
CA GLY A 66 15.92 -0.13 -1.85
C GLY A 66 15.17 1.19 -2.09
N GLU A 67 14.88 1.53 -3.35
CA GLU A 67 14.00 2.65 -3.74
C GLU A 67 12.53 2.30 -3.51
N ALA A 68 12.21 1.01 -3.48
CA ALA A 68 10.92 0.50 -3.08
C ALA A 68 11.06 -0.54 -1.96
N ILE A 69 10.05 -0.63 -1.11
CA ILE A 69 9.86 -1.70 -0.13
C ILE A 69 8.41 -2.14 -0.27
N SER A 70 8.18 -3.40 -0.52
CA SER A 70 6.83 -3.92 -0.73
C SER A 70 6.51 -5.06 0.23
N VAL A 71 5.26 -5.08 0.70
CA VAL A 71 4.69 -6.16 1.52
C VAL A 71 3.54 -6.78 0.74
N VAL A 72 3.60 -8.09 0.54
CA VAL A 72 2.54 -8.88 -0.08
C VAL A 72 1.71 -9.58 0.98
N GLY A 73 0.41 -9.69 0.74
CA GLY A 73 -0.55 -10.42 1.57
C GLY A 73 -1.13 -11.60 0.81
N LYS A 74 -0.83 -12.83 1.29
CA LYS A 74 -1.28 -14.07 0.68
C LYS A 74 -2.46 -14.65 1.48
N LEU A 75 -3.55 -14.95 0.78
CA LEU A 75 -4.68 -15.73 1.30
C LEU A 75 -4.75 -17.03 0.49
N ASP A 76 -4.89 -18.14 1.20
CA ASP A 76 -4.95 -19.48 0.59
C ASP A 76 -3.78 -19.74 -0.38
N GLY A 77 -2.60 -19.15 -0.10
CA GLY A 77 -1.36 -19.27 -0.88
C GLY A 77 -1.25 -18.34 -2.08
N GLU A 78 -2.25 -17.51 -2.39
CA GLU A 78 -2.23 -16.55 -3.51
C GLU A 78 -2.12 -15.10 -3.02
N ILE A 79 -1.37 -14.26 -3.73
CA ILE A 79 -1.31 -12.82 -3.47
C ILE A 79 -2.69 -12.21 -3.71
N ARG A 80 -3.26 -11.60 -2.66
CA ARG A 80 -4.56 -10.90 -2.68
C ARG A 80 -4.45 -9.43 -2.34
N GLY A 81 -3.26 -8.98 -2.03
CA GLY A 81 -2.97 -7.57 -1.80
C GLY A 81 -1.49 -7.30 -1.73
N GLU A 82 -1.15 -6.08 -2.00
CA GLU A 82 0.21 -5.57 -2.01
C GLU A 82 0.21 -4.12 -1.51
N ALA A 83 1.19 -3.77 -0.70
CA ALA A 83 1.46 -2.39 -0.30
C ALA A 83 2.92 -2.07 -0.54
N THR A 84 3.22 -0.99 -1.26
CA THR A 84 4.58 -0.54 -1.56
C THR A 84 4.83 0.86 -1.03
N LEU A 85 5.96 1.03 -0.38
CA LEU A 85 6.58 2.31 -0.05
C LEU A 85 7.65 2.62 -1.10
N TYR A 86 7.44 3.66 -1.90
CA TYR A 86 8.46 4.26 -2.75
C TYR A 86 9.14 5.40 -2.03
N ARG A 87 10.45 5.50 -2.16
CA ARG A 87 11.24 6.54 -1.48
C ARG A 87 12.36 7.06 -2.37
N THR A 88 12.71 8.31 -2.18
CA THR A 88 13.90 8.91 -2.77
C THR A 88 15.06 8.75 -1.79
N LEU A 89 16.16 8.12 -2.24
CA LEU A 89 17.30 7.81 -1.36
C LEU A 89 18.15 9.05 -1.03
N HIS A 90 18.11 10.08 -1.90
CA HIS A 90 18.97 11.26 -1.82
C HIS A 90 18.16 12.54 -2.00
N GLY A 91 18.78 13.67 -1.63
CA GLY A 91 18.20 14.99 -1.85
C GLY A 91 17.22 15.45 -0.77
N TRP A 92 16.53 16.53 -1.07
CA TRP A 92 15.69 17.29 -0.13
C TRP A 92 14.38 16.60 0.25
N ALA A 93 13.88 15.69 -0.58
CA ALA A 93 12.64 14.94 -0.33
C ALA A 93 12.88 13.53 0.26
N ARG A 94 14.11 13.21 0.70
CA ARG A 94 14.44 11.88 1.24
C ARG A 94 13.62 11.45 2.48
N HIS A 95 13.01 12.42 3.16
CA HIS A 95 12.15 12.20 4.33
C HIS A 95 10.67 11.96 3.95
N VAL A 96 10.34 12.00 2.66
CA VAL A 96 8.98 11.76 2.14
C VAL A 96 8.95 10.43 1.42
N GLY A 97 7.97 9.60 1.75
CA GLY A 97 7.69 8.34 1.06
C GLY A 97 6.32 8.35 0.41
N GLU A 98 6.18 7.74 -0.77
CA GLU A 98 4.89 7.49 -1.38
C GLU A 98 4.43 6.07 -1.06
N ILE A 99 3.25 5.95 -0.45
CA ILE A 99 2.62 4.65 -0.20
C ILE A 99 1.58 4.36 -1.28
N ARG A 100 1.65 3.16 -1.86
CA ARG A 100 0.63 2.60 -2.74
C ARG A 100 0.04 1.35 -2.12
N LEU A 101 -1.25 1.12 -2.32
CA LEU A 101 -1.98 0.00 -1.71
C LEU A 101 -2.96 -0.58 -2.71
N ASN A 102 -2.76 -1.84 -3.06
CA ASN A 102 -3.59 -2.59 -3.98
C ASN A 102 -4.16 -3.82 -3.28
N VAL A 103 -5.49 -3.98 -3.34
CA VAL A 103 -6.18 -5.13 -2.74
C VAL A 103 -7.16 -5.71 -3.76
N ASP A 104 -7.06 -7.01 -3.99
CA ASP A 104 -7.99 -7.76 -4.84
C ASP A 104 -9.43 -7.53 -4.38
N ARG A 105 -10.38 -7.40 -5.32
CA ARG A 105 -11.80 -7.13 -5.02
C ARG A 105 -12.39 -8.15 -4.04
N SER A 106 -12.02 -9.41 -4.17
CA SER A 106 -12.52 -10.49 -3.30
C SER A 106 -12.03 -10.38 -1.85
N ALA A 107 -10.92 -9.67 -1.61
CA ALA A 107 -10.31 -9.47 -0.30
C ALA A 107 -10.60 -8.08 0.31
N ARG A 108 -11.32 -7.20 -0.42
CA ARG A 108 -11.68 -5.85 0.07
C ARG A 108 -12.68 -5.93 1.22
N GLY A 109 -12.67 -4.89 2.07
CA GLY A 109 -13.57 -4.78 3.23
C GLY A 109 -13.23 -5.71 4.40
N GLN A 110 -12.25 -6.60 4.24
CA GLN A 110 -11.88 -7.61 5.24
C GLN A 110 -10.72 -7.17 6.15
N GLY A 111 -10.17 -5.96 5.95
CA GLY A 111 -9.08 -5.42 6.75
C GLY A 111 -7.68 -5.65 6.15
N LEU A 112 -7.55 -6.41 5.05
CA LEU A 112 -6.24 -6.75 4.46
C LEU A 112 -5.39 -5.50 4.14
N GLY A 113 -6.00 -4.43 3.63
CA GLY A 113 -5.28 -3.19 3.34
C GLY A 113 -4.65 -2.54 4.57
N LEU A 114 -5.33 -2.55 5.72
CA LEU A 114 -4.78 -2.06 6.98
C LEU A 114 -3.62 -2.95 7.45
N GLU A 115 -3.80 -4.26 7.38
CA GLU A 115 -2.78 -5.23 7.78
C GLU A 115 -1.50 -5.13 6.92
N LEU A 116 -1.64 -4.84 5.62
CA LEU A 116 -0.52 -4.59 4.72
C LEU A 116 0.18 -3.24 4.99
N ALA A 117 -0.60 -2.20 5.24
CA ALA A 117 -0.07 -0.87 5.48
C ALA A 117 0.70 -0.79 6.82
N HIS A 118 0.25 -1.52 7.85
CA HIS A 118 0.85 -1.44 9.18
C HIS A 118 2.36 -1.76 9.21
N PRO A 119 2.85 -2.92 8.74
CA PRO A 119 4.29 -3.18 8.70
C PRO A 119 5.04 -2.20 7.78
N LEU A 120 4.40 -1.72 6.71
CA LEU A 120 5.02 -0.79 5.78
C LEU A 120 5.26 0.59 6.41
N VAL A 121 4.28 1.10 7.18
CA VAL A 121 4.43 2.36 7.93
C VAL A 121 5.53 2.22 8.98
N LYS A 122 5.62 1.08 9.67
CA LYS A 122 6.73 0.81 10.58
C LYS A 122 8.08 0.82 9.87
N LEU A 123 8.18 0.16 8.73
CA LEU A 123 9.40 0.17 7.91
C LEU A 123 9.75 1.58 7.43
N ALA A 124 8.76 2.44 7.17
CA ALA A 124 8.98 3.85 6.85
C ALA A 124 9.65 4.60 8.03
N ILE A 125 9.14 4.40 9.25
CA ILE A 125 9.74 4.96 10.48
C ILE A 125 11.20 4.51 10.61
N ASP A 126 11.44 3.20 10.50
CA ASP A 126 12.77 2.61 10.66
C ASP A 126 13.78 3.10 9.58
N ARG A 127 13.28 3.66 8.47
CA ARG A 127 14.07 4.21 7.36
C ARG A 127 14.16 5.74 7.39
N GLY A 128 13.68 6.39 8.45
CA GLY A 128 13.75 7.85 8.61
C GLY A 128 12.83 8.61 7.66
N ILE A 129 11.71 8.02 7.27
CA ILE A 129 10.63 8.71 6.56
C ILE A 129 9.77 9.41 7.61
N ASP A 130 9.61 10.73 7.47
CA ASP A 130 8.83 11.55 8.39
C ASP A 130 7.39 11.76 7.88
N LYS A 131 7.21 11.76 6.55
CA LYS A 131 5.94 12.03 5.89
C LYS A 131 5.62 10.95 4.86
N LEU A 132 4.39 10.47 4.86
CA LEU A 132 3.86 9.61 3.81
C LEU A 132 2.85 10.36 2.95
N VAL A 133 2.93 10.15 1.64
CA VAL A 133 1.98 10.66 0.67
C VAL A 133 1.32 9.51 -0.08
N ALA A 134 0.06 9.68 -0.46
CA ALA A 134 -0.68 8.78 -1.32
C ALA A 134 -1.32 9.58 -2.45
N HIS A 135 -1.16 9.13 -3.68
CA HIS A 135 -1.74 9.75 -4.86
C HIS A 135 -2.98 8.98 -5.31
N MET A 136 -4.08 9.67 -5.52
CA MET A 136 -5.35 9.08 -5.94
C MET A 136 -6.01 9.98 -6.99
N VAL A 137 -6.86 9.40 -7.82
CA VAL A 137 -7.73 10.20 -8.68
C VAL A 137 -9.08 10.43 -8.02
N ASP A 138 -9.78 11.48 -8.44
CA ASP A 138 -11.06 11.92 -7.90
C ASP A 138 -12.14 10.83 -7.87
N SER A 139 -12.13 9.91 -8.84
CA SER A 139 -13.08 8.79 -8.94
C SER A 139 -12.84 7.66 -7.94
N GLN A 140 -11.66 7.58 -7.30
CA GLN A 140 -11.29 6.50 -6.37
C GLN A 140 -11.89 6.69 -4.96
N VAL A 141 -13.22 6.73 -4.84
CA VAL A 141 -13.92 7.01 -3.57
C VAL A 141 -13.57 6.01 -2.47
N ALA A 142 -13.43 4.72 -2.81
CA ALA A 142 -13.08 3.68 -1.83
C ALA A 142 -11.64 3.83 -1.31
N ALA A 143 -10.70 4.17 -2.18
CA ALA A 143 -9.31 4.43 -1.79
C ALA A 143 -9.23 5.64 -0.86
N LYS A 144 -9.88 6.75 -1.20
CA LYS A 144 -9.96 7.95 -0.34
C LYS A 144 -10.40 7.59 1.08
N ARG A 145 -11.53 6.90 1.22
CA ARG A 145 -12.03 6.46 2.53
C ARG A 145 -11.06 5.55 3.28
N THR A 146 -10.31 4.72 2.57
CA THR A 146 -9.31 3.84 3.17
C THR A 146 -8.15 4.66 3.71
N PHE A 147 -7.60 5.58 2.93
CA PHE A 147 -6.49 6.42 3.37
C PHE A 147 -6.90 7.40 4.48
N GLU A 148 -8.12 7.97 4.43
CA GLU A 148 -8.66 8.78 5.52
C GLU A 148 -8.73 8.00 6.85
N LYS A 149 -9.18 6.73 6.81
CA LYS A 149 -9.17 5.86 7.99
C LYS A 149 -7.76 5.55 8.49
N LEU A 150 -6.78 5.46 7.59
CA LEU A 150 -5.38 5.29 7.95
C LEU A 150 -4.72 6.57 8.49
N GLY A 151 -5.49 7.66 8.63
CA GLY A 151 -5.02 8.92 9.18
C GLY A 151 -4.49 9.92 8.15
N PHE A 152 -4.58 9.61 6.84
CA PHE A 152 -4.22 10.59 5.80
C PHE A 152 -5.32 11.65 5.64
N HIS A 153 -4.91 12.85 5.25
CA HIS A 153 -5.82 13.94 4.87
C HIS A 153 -5.42 14.54 3.52
N LYS A 154 -6.37 15.12 2.82
CA LYS A 154 -6.10 15.76 1.53
C LYS A 154 -5.29 17.04 1.75
N GLU A 155 -4.09 17.09 1.17
CA GLU A 155 -3.22 18.28 1.17
C GLU A 155 -3.36 19.11 -0.11
N ALA A 156 -3.56 18.45 -1.25
CA ALA A 156 -3.67 19.15 -2.53
C ALA A 156 -4.62 18.44 -3.50
N GLU A 157 -5.08 19.21 -4.48
CA GLU A 157 -5.83 18.76 -5.63
C GLU A 157 -5.31 19.47 -6.88
N LEU A 158 -4.95 18.70 -7.89
CA LEU A 158 -4.42 19.21 -9.15
C LEU A 158 -5.42 18.89 -10.27
N PRO A 159 -6.21 19.89 -10.73
CA PRO A 159 -7.26 19.66 -11.70
C PRO A 159 -6.73 19.14 -13.04
N GLY A 160 -7.37 18.08 -13.59
CA GLY A 160 -7.07 17.50 -14.88
C GLY A 160 -5.64 16.98 -15.03
N HIS A 161 -4.95 16.67 -13.95
CA HIS A 161 -3.53 16.33 -13.93
C HIS A 161 -3.22 14.90 -14.40
N VAL A 162 -4.17 13.99 -14.28
CA VAL A 162 -4.04 12.59 -14.68
C VAL A 162 -4.86 12.34 -15.93
N LYS A 163 -4.37 11.48 -16.81
CA LYS A 163 -5.10 10.99 -17.98
C LYS A 163 -5.12 9.46 -17.91
N ASP A 164 -6.32 8.88 -17.94
CA ASP A 164 -6.46 7.43 -17.99
C ASP A 164 -6.12 6.84 -19.37
N ILE A 165 -6.11 5.53 -19.49
CA ILE A 165 -5.77 4.81 -20.73
C ILE A 165 -6.74 5.12 -21.89
N HIS A 166 -7.92 5.65 -21.62
CA HIS A 166 -8.91 6.10 -22.62
C HIS A 166 -8.76 7.58 -22.97
N GLY A 167 -7.77 8.27 -22.37
CA GLY A 167 -7.50 9.69 -22.60
C GLY A 167 -8.40 10.64 -21.80
N LYS A 168 -9.27 10.14 -20.90
CA LYS A 168 -10.09 10.99 -20.03
C LYS A 168 -9.23 11.58 -18.92
N LYS A 169 -9.40 12.87 -18.67
CA LYS A 169 -8.72 13.58 -17.60
C LYS A 169 -9.43 13.38 -16.26
N HIS A 170 -8.62 13.28 -15.22
CA HIS A 170 -9.03 13.18 -13.82
C HIS A 170 -8.21 14.14 -12.97
N ASP A 171 -8.77 14.57 -11.85
CA ASP A 171 -8.06 15.38 -10.89
C ASP A 171 -7.16 14.46 -10.04
N LEU A 172 -5.89 14.89 -9.84
CA LEU A 172 -4.99 14.21 -8.93
C LEU A 172 -5.19 14.74 -7.52
N LEU A 173 -5.52 13.86 -6.60
CA LEU A 173 -5.61 14.16 -5.18
C LEU A 173 -4.34 13.69 -4.48
N ILE A 174 -3.73 14.57 -3.71
CA ILE A 174 -2.57 14.27 -2.86
C ILE A 174 -3.06 14.20 -1.43
N TYR A 175 -3.00 13.01 -0.86
CA TYR A 175 -3.27 12.75 0.54
C TYR A 175 -1.96 12.51 1.27
N ALA A 176 -1.81 13.09 2.46
CA ALA A 176 -0.59 12.91 3.24
C ALA A 176 -0.85 13.05 4.74
N ASN A 177 0.12 12.64 5.53
CA ASN A 177 0.27 12.97 6.94
C ASN A 177 1.67 12.61 7.43
N ASP A 178 2.02 13.09 8.61
CA ASP A 178 3.21 12.65 9.32
C ASP A 178 3.08 11.18 9.71
N VAL A 179 4.18 10.44 9.57
CA VAL A 179 4.22 8.99 9.83
C VAL A 179 3.81 8.66 11.26
N SER A 180 4.17 9.49 12.24
CA SER A 180 3.79 9.31 13.65
C SER A 180 2.28 9.39 13.87
N HIS A 181 1.58 10.29 13.17
CA HIS A 181 0.13 10.40 13.24
C HIS A 181 -0.57 9.23 12.56
N ILE A 182 -0.07 8.82 11.39
CA ILE A 182 -0.56 7.63 10.67
C ILE A 182 -0.41 6.39 11.56
N TRP A 183 0.77 6.21 12.15
CA TRP A 183 1.05 5.11 13.06
C TRP A 183 0.07 5.06 14.24
N SER A 184 -0.15 6.20 14.90
CA SER A 184 -1.07 6.29 16.03
C SER A 184 -2.52 5.96 15.63
N ALA A 185 -2.99 6.42 14.48
CA ALA A 185 -4.32 6.11 13.97
C ALA A 185 -4.48 4.61 13.66
N MET A 186 -3.45 4.00 13.07
CA MET A 186 -3.46 2.57 12.75
C MET A 186 -3.43 1.69 13.99
N GLU A 187 -2.61 2.02 15.00
CA GLU A 187 -2.55 1.28 16.28
C GLU A 187 -3.91 1.33 17.01
N ALA A 188 -4.59 2.47 17.02
CA ALA A 188 -5.93 2.57 17.57
C ALA A 188 -6.92 1.62 16.87
N MET A 189 -6.90 1.57 15.54
CA MET A 189 -7.76 0.67 14.75
C MET A 189 -7.44 -0.81 14.98
N LEU A 190 -6.15 -1.16 15.09
CA LEU A 190 -5.72 -2.54 15.34
C LEU A 190 -5.98 -2.95 16.79
N GLY A 191 -5.86 -2.04 17.76
CA GLY A 191 -6.19 -2.25 19.16
C GLY A 191 -7.65 -2.63 19.35
N ASP A 192 -8.55 -1.92 18.68
CA ASP A 192 -9.99 -2.25 18.67
C ASP A 192 -10.29 -3.61 18.03
N PHE A 193 -9.41 -4.06 17.14
CA PHE A 193 -9.61 -5.27 16.34
C PHE A 193 -8.91 -6.53 16.92
N ARG A 194 -7.88 -6.35 17.77
CA ARG A 194 -7.07 -7.43 18.36
C ARG A 194 -7.13 -7.39 19.89
N PRO A 195 -8.24 -7.83 20.51
CA PRO A 195 -8.39 -7.79 21.96
C PRO A 195 -7.31 -8.57 22.73
N ASP A 196 -6.65 -9.54 22.09
CA ASP A 196 -5.63 -10.40 22.72
C ASP A 196 -4.24 -9.73 22.82
N ARG A 197 -4.02 -8.54 22.31
CA ARG A 197 -2.76 -7.78 22.49
C ARG A 197 -2.64 -7.08 23.85
N ALA A 198 -3.71 -7.07 24.65
CA ALA A 198 -3.76 -6.32 25.91
C ALA A 198 -3.20 -7.08 27.13
N THR A 199 -2.66 -8.29 26.95
CA THR A 199 -2.10 -9.07 28.07
C THR A 199 -0.83 -9.79 27.67
N ARG A 200 0.31 -9.08 27.75
CA ARG A 200 1.60 -9.65 28.20
C ARG A 200 2.51 -8.55 28.73
#